data_3d54bbe9d74998f01f99f0c7d307be04
#
_entry.id   3d54bbe9d74998f01f99f0c7d307be04
#
_cell.length_a   1.000
_cell.length_b   1.000
_cell.length_c   1.000
_cell.angle_alpha   90.00
_cell.angle_beta   90.00
_cell.angle_gamma   90.00
#
_symmetry.space_group_name_H-M   'P 1'
#
loop_
_entity.id
_entity.type
_entity.pdbx_description
1 polymer ?
#
loop_
_entity_poly.entity_id
_entity_poly.type
_entity_poly.pdbx_seq_one_letter_code
_entity_poly.pdbx_strand_id
1 'polypeptide(L)'
;MIMDNLKENHINTEYIVTVPDTTTGTAHITLAEGDNSIIVIAGANAKVDKNVVDNAWSAIEQADLVMVQNEIPIPTIEYIVRRCHEANVKVLLNPAPAADLNPEWLELATYITPNEHELS
;
A
#
# COMPACT_ATOMS: atom_id res chain seq x y z
N MET A 1 -15.64 -8.81 -9.77
CA MET A 1 -15.83 -8.17 -8.44
C MET A 1 -14.92 -6.97 -8.25
N ILE A 2 -13.74 -7.07 -7.63
CA ILE A 2 -12.88 -5.87 -7.42
C ILE A 2 -12.40 -5.29 -8.76
N MET A 3 -11.91 -6.12 -9.66
CA MET A 3 -11.46 -5.69 -10.99
C MET A 3 -12.56 -5.02 -11.81
N ASP A 4 -13.78 -5.53 -11.73
CA ASP A 4 -14.92 -4.96 -12.46
C ASP A 4 -15.30 -3.59 -11.89
N ASN A 5 -15.32 -3.46 -10.56
CA ASN A 5 -15.57 -2.18 -9.88
C ASN A 5 -14.52 -1.13 -10.25
N LEU A 6 -13.23 -1.50 -10.30
CA LEU A 6 -12.16 -0.58 -10.70
C LEU A 6 -12.34 -0.11 -12.15
N LYS A 7 -12.68 -1.02 -13.06
CA LYS A 7 -12.92 -0.70 -14.47
C LYS A 7 -14.16 0.17 -14.66
N GLU A 8 -15.23 -0.11 -13.94
CA GLU A 8 -16.46 0.71 -13.95
C GLU A 8 -16.20 2.14 -13.49
N ASN A 9 -15.23 2.32 -12.57
CA ASN A 9 -14.81 3.63 -12.10
C ASN A 9 -13.64 4.23 -12.92
N HIS A 10 -13.37 3.70 -14.11
CA HIS A 10 -12.34 4.18 -15.04
C HIS A 10 -10.91 4.19 -14.44
N ILE A 11 -10.62 3.29 -13.52
CA ILE A 11 -9.28 3.12 -12.96
C ILE A 11 -8.47 2.20 -13.88
N ASN A 12 -7.25 2.60 -14.21
CA ASN A 12 -6.35 1.76 -14.99
C ASN A 12 -5.95 0.53 -14.16
N THR A 13 -6.18 -0.65 -14.70
CA THR A 13 -5.93 -1.94 -14.04
C THR A 13 -4.80 -2.75 -14.67
N GLU A 14 -4.02 -2.13 -15.58
CA GLU A 14 -2.98 -2.81 -16.35
C GLU A 14 -1.91 -3.48 -15.47
N TYR A 15 -1.56 -2.83 -14.35
CA TYR A 15 -0.51 -3.30 -13.45
C TYR A 15 -1.04 -4.03 -12.22
N ILE A 16 -2.34 -4.35 -12.18
CA ILE A 16 -2.90 -5.17 -11.10
C ILE A 16 -2.56 -6.64 -11.35
N VAL A 17 -1.85 -7.23 -10.41
CA VAL A 17 -1.43 -8.63 -10.48
C VAL A 17 -2.47 -9.53 -9.83
N THR A 18 -2.86 -10.59 -10.52
CA THR A 18 -3.65 -11.67 -9.94
C THR A 18 -2.71 -12.76 -9.45
N VAL A 19 -2.79 -13.08 -8.16
CA VAL A 19 -1.98 -14.13 -7.54
C VAL A 19 -2.82 -15.41 -7.48
N PRO A 20 -2.41 -16.50 -8.16
CA PRO A 20 -3.15 -17.77 -8.12
C PRO A 20 -3.12 -18.36 -6.71
N ASP A 21 -4.16 -19.10 -6.37
CA ASP A 21 -4.32 -19.85 -5.12
C ASP A 21 -4.17 -18.99 -3.84
N THR A 22 -4.41 -17.68 -3.96
CA THR A 22 -4.31 -16.73 -2.87
C THR A 22 -5.55 -15.84 -2.86
N THR A 23 -6.16 -15.65 -1.70
CA THR A 23 -7.28 -14.72 -1.56
C THR A 23 -6.80 -13.27 -1.63
N THR A 24 -7.65 -12.38 -2.12
CA THR A 24 -7.45 -10.93 -1.94
C THR A 24 -7.39 -10.59 -0.45
N GLY A 25 -6.63 -9.58 -0.07
CA GLY A 25 -6.63 -9.05 1.30
C GLY A 25 -8.05 -8.71 1.75
N THR A 26 -8.39 -9.09 2.99
CA THR A 26 -9.70 -8.87 3.58
C THR A 26 -9.60 -8.36 5.01
N ALA A 27 -10.54 -7.52 5.40
CA ALA A 27 -10.73 -7.09 6.77
C ALA A 27 -12.11 -7.55 7.26
N HIS A 28 -12.11 -8.29 8.36
CA HIS A 28 -13.35 -8.70 9.04
C HIS A 28 -13.58 -7.79 10.25
N ILE A 29 -14.63 -6.99 10.18
CA ILE A 29 -14.99 -6.04 11.22
C ILE A 29 -16.12 -6.62 12.04
N THR A 30 -15.89 -6.83 13.34
CA THR A 30 -16.91 -7.24 14.30
C THR A 30 -17.30 -6.03 15.15
N LEU A 31 -18.57 -5.67 15.13
CA LEU A 31 -19.11 -4.59 15.96
C LEU A 31 -19.83 -5.21 17.17
N ALA A 32 -19.41 -4.83 18.37
CA ALA A 32 -20.04 -5.26 19.61
C ALA A 32 -20.01 -4.12 20.64
N GLU A 33 -21.16 -3.82 21.24
CA GLU A 33 -21.32 -2.90 22.37
C GLU A 33 -20.69 -1.49 22.16
N GLY A 34 -20.67 -1.01 20.90
CA GLY A 34 -20.09 0.31 20.56
C GLY A 34 -18.59 0.30 20.34
N ASP A 35 -17.95 -0.87 20.40
CA ASP A 35 -16.55 -1.08 20.06
C ASP A 35 -16.41 -1.89 18.77
N ASN A 36 -15.26 -1.82 18.11
CA ASN A 36 -14.99 -2.62 16.93
C ASN A 36 -13.71 -3.44 17.11
N SER A 37 -13.74 -4.67 16.61
CA SER A 37 -12.60 -5.54 16.49
C SER A 37 -12.39 -5.85 15.00
N ILE A 38 -11.16 -5.66 14.52
CA ILE A 38 -10.81 -5.85 13.10
C ILE A 38 -9.76 -6.95 12.99
N ILE A 39 -10.10 -7.99 12.22
CA ILE A 39 -9.15 -9.03 11.85
C ILE A 39 -8.77 -8.79 10.39
N VAL A 40 -7.48 -8.54 10.15
CA VAL A 40 -6.94 -8.32 8.80
C VAL A 40 -6.21 -9.58 8.31
N ILE A 41 -6.57 -10.02 7.12
CA ILE A 41 -5.91 -11.12 6.41
C ILE A 41 -5.22 -10.50 5.19
N ALA A 42 -3.90 -10.50 5.18
CA ALA A 42 -3.13 -9.85 4.11
C ALA A 42 -3.38 -10.45 2.72
N GLY A 43 -3.53 -11.79 2.64
CA GLY A 43 -3.78 -12.45 1.36
C GLY A 43 -2.74 -12.09 0.29
N ALA A 44 -3.20 -11.72 -0.89
CA ALA A 44 -2.33 -11.33 -2.01
C ALA A 44 -1.48 -10.09 -1.71
N ASN A 45 -1.87 -9.22 -0.78
CA ASN A 45 -1.06 -8.07 -0.40
C ASN A 45 0.33 -8.49 0.13
N ALA A 46 0.42 -9.62 0.83
CA ALA A 46 1.70 -10.16 1.31
C ALA A 46 2.65 -10.62 0.18
N LYS A 47 2.17 -10.71 -1.05
CA LYS A 47 2.94 -11.11 -2.23
C LYS A 47 3.45 -9.94 -3.07
N VAL A 48 3.15 -8.72 -2.66
CA VAL A 48 3.65 -7.51 -3.34
C VAL A 48 5.12 -7.34 -2.99
N ASP A 49 5.99 -7.78 -3.87
CA ASP A 49 7.44 -7.71 -3.73
C ASP A 49 8.05 -6.67 -4.69
N LYS A 50 9.37 -6.57 -4.69
CA LYS A 50 10.12 -5.66 -5.56
C LYS A 50 9.87 -5.92 -7.05
N ASN A 51 9.65 -7.18 -7.46
CA ASN A 51 9.39 -7.53 -8.85
C ASN A 51 8.05 -6.95 -9.33
N VAL A 52 7.02 -6.98 -8.47
CA VAL A 52 5.73 -6.35 -8.76
C VAL A 52 5.91 -4.84 -8.99
N VAL A 53 6.70 -4.18 -8.16
CA VAL A 53 7.03 -2.75 -8.31
C VAL A 53 7.80 -2.49 -9.60
N ASP A 54 8.82 -3.28 -9.90
CA ASP A 54 9.64 -3.13 -11.11
C ASP A 54 8.82 -3.30 -12.38
N ASN A 55 7.91 -4.25 -12.42
CA ASN A 55 7.01 -4.47 -13.55
C ASN A 55 6.05 -3.29 -13.79
N ALA A 56 5.69 -2.55 -12.73
CA ALA A 56 4.83 -1.37 -12.81
C ALA A 56 5.62 -0.05 -12.89
N TRP A 57 6.94 -0.11 -12.90
CA TRP A 57 7.79 1.08 -12.72
C TRP A 57 7.54 2.16 -13.76
N SER A 58 7.32 1.80 -15.02
CA SER A 58 7.02 2.77 -16.10
C SER A 58 5.78 3.62 -15.83
N ALA A 59 4.79 3.09 -15.09
CA ALA A 59 3.63 3.86 -14.67
C ALA A 59 3.92 4.66 -13.38
N ILE A 60 4.67 4.07 -12.45
CA ILE A 60 5.03 4.70 -11.18
C ILE A 60 5.87 5.96 -11.40
N GLU A 61 6.89 5.88 -12.25
CA GLU A 61 7.79 7.01 -12.51
C GLU A 61 7.12 8.20 -13.22
N GLN A 62 5.97 7.97 -13.88
CA GLN A 62 5.19 9.00 -14.54
C GLN A 62 4.00 9.51 -13.68
N ALA A 63 3.80 8.96 -12.50
CA ALA A 63 2.73 9.35 -11.62
C ALA A 63 2.99 10.73 -10.98
N ASP A 64 1.97 11.53 -10.82
CA ASP A 64 2.04 12.79 -10.07
C ASP A 64 2.19 12.54 -8.57
N LEU A 65 1.61 11.42 -8.08
CA LEU A 65 1.65 11.00 -6.70
C LEU A 65 1.51 9.48 -6.61
N VAL A 66 2.38 8.85 -5.84
CA VAL A 66 2.29 7.43 -5.47
C VAL A 66 1.77 7.33 -4.04
N MET A 67 0.73 6.54 -3.83
CA MET A 67 0.14 6.32 -2.51
C MET A 67 0.43 4.90 -2.05
N VAL A 68 0.92 4.76 -0.82
CA VAL A 68 1.22 3.46 -0.20
C VAL A 68 0.73 3.40 1.24
N GLN A 69 0.43 2.19 1.71
CA GLN A 69 -0.01 1.88 3.07
C GLN A 69 0.81 0.71 3.62
N ASN A 70 0.78 0.52 4.95
CA ASN A 70 1.49 -0.59 5.61
C ASN A 70 0.77 -1.96 5.48
N GLU A 71 -0.01 -2.15 4.45
CA GLU A 71 -0.70 -3.43 4.19
C GLU A 71 0.06 -4.36 3.23
N ILE A 72 1.16 -3.91 2.68
CA ILE A 72 2.11 -4.71 1.91
C ILE A 72 3.42 -4.85 2.69
N PRO A 73 4.34 -5.77 2.30
CA PRO A 73 5.59 -5.96 3.04
C PRO A 73 6.40 -4.67 3.20
N ILE A 74 6.81 -4.36 4.43
CA ILE A 74 7.61 -3.16 4.76
C ILE A 74 8.86 -2.98 3.88
N PRO A 75 9.64 -4.04 3.57
CA PRO A 75 10.78 -3.91 2.65
C PRO A 75 10.38 -3.44 1.24
N THR A 76 9.16 -3.74 0.81
CA THR A 76 8.64 -3.26 -0.48
C THR A 76 8.26 -1.79 -0.40
N ILE A 77 7.66 -1.36 0.71
CA ILE A 77 7.33 0.07 0.95
C ILE A 77 8.61 0.91 0.95
N GLU A 78 9.62 0.48 1.71
CA GLU A 78 10.92 1.14 1.72
C GLU A 78 11.51 1.25 0.30
N TYR A 79 11.46 0.17 -0.47
CA TYR A 79 11.93 0.15 -1.84
C TYR A 79 11.20 1.16 -2.73
N ILE A 80 9.87 1.24 -2.62
CA ILE A 80 9.03 2.22 -3.35
C ILE A 80 9.44 3.63 -2.97
N VAL A 81 9.50 3.95 -1.68
CA VAL A 81 9.79 5.30 -1.18
C VAL A 81 11.17 5.77 -1.62
N ARG A 82 12.21 4.94 -1.48
CA ARG A 82 13.56 5.27 -1.91
C ARG A 82 13.64 5.49 -3.41
N ARG A 83 13.08 4.59 -4.19
CA ARG A 83 13.13 4.66 -5.65
C ARG A 83 12.35 5.84 -6.21
N CYS A 84 11.18 6.15 -5.63
CA CYS A 84 10.41 7.33 -5.99
C CYS A 84 11.17 8.62 -5.63
N HIS A 85 11.82 8.66 -4.48
CA HIS A 85 12.65 9.81 -4.09
C HIS A 85 13.77 10.05 -5.10
N GLU A 86 14.50 9.02 -5.50
CA GLU A 86 15.58 9.09 -6.52
C GLU A 86 15.05 9.56 -7.88
N ALA A 87 13.82 9.18 -8.24
CA ALA A 87 13.19 9.58 -9.49
C ALA A 87 12.39 10.90 -9.41
N ASN A 88 12.42 11.60 -8.28
CA ASN A 88 11.64 12.82 -8.01
C ASN A 88 10.12 12.62 -8.15
N VAL A 89 9.61 11.44 -7.82
CA VAL A 89 8.18 11.13 -7.76
C VAL A 89 7.69 11.33 -6.33
N LYS A 90 6.60 12.05 -6.16
CA LYS A 90 6.01 12.29 -4.84
C LYS A 90 5.38 11.03 -4.28
N VAL A 91 5.59 10.80 -2.97
CA VAL A 91 5.00 9.67 -2.24
C VAL A 91 4.18 10.19 -1.07
N LEU A 92 2.94 9.70 -0.96
CA LEU A 92 2.12 9.79 0.22
C LEU A 92 2.12 8.43 0.92
N LEU A 93 2.66 8.37 2.12
CA LEU A 93 2.64 7.20 2.98
C LEU A 93 1.54 7.35 4.03
N ASN A 94 0.58 6.44 4.02
CA ASN A 94 -0.33 6.23 5.14
C ASN A 94 0.21 5.06 5.98
N PRO A 95 0.76 5.31 7.20
CA PRO A 95 1.41 4.29 8.02
C PRO A 95 0.41 3.39 8.76
N ALA A 96 -0.72 3.09 8.16
CA ALA A 96 -1.74 2.20 8.68
C ALA A 96 -1.64 0.79 8.04
N PRO A 97 -1.71 -0.30 8.83
CA PRO A 97 -1.64 -0.34 10.30
C PRO A 97 -0.26 0.09 10.86
N ALA A 98 -0.23 0.49 12.14
CA ALA A 98 1.01 0.89 12.80
C ALA A 98 2.07 -0.22 12.71
N ALA A 99 3.30 0.16 12.41
CA ALA A 99 4.45 -0.72 12.32
C ALA A 99 5.73 0.03 12.70
N ASP A 100 6.74 -0.69 13.14
CA ASP A 100 8.07 -0.12 13.40
C ASP A 100 8.72 0.24 12.05
N LEU A 101 8.75 1.52 11.74
CA LEU A 101 9.31 2.05 10.52
C LEU A 101 10.64 2.74 10.81
N ASN A 102 11.65 2.46 9.98
CA ASN A 102 12.95 3.12 10.12
C ASN A 102 12.84 4.60 9.68
N PRO A 103 13.18 5.56 10.57
CA PRO A 103 13.11 6.99 10.24
C PRO A 103 13.90 7.41 9.01
N GLU A 104 15.02 6.75 8.72
CA GLU A 104 15.90 7.13 7.60
C GLU A 104 15.18 7.18 6.25
N TRP A 105 14.31 6.22 5.97
CA TRP A 105 13.58 6.23 4.70
C TRP A 105 12.23 6.93 4.80
N LEU A 106 11.66 7.04 6.01
CA LEU A 106 10.42 7.80 6.22
C LEU A 106 10.57 9.27 5.82
N GLU A 107 11.72 9.86 6.10
CA GLU A 107 12.02 11.25 5.73
C GLU A 107 12.04 11.48 4.21
N LEU A 108 12.16 10.41 3.42
CA LEU A 108 12.14 10.49 1.95
C LEU A 108 10.70 10.55 1.39
N ALA A 109 9.68 10.20 2.18
CA ALA A 109 8.29 10.36 1.78
C ALA A 109 7.93 11.85 1.69
N THR A 110 7.13 12.22 0.68
CA THR A 110 6.71 13.62 0.50
C THR A 110 5.65 14.01 1.51
N TYR A 111 4.72 13.09 1.76
CA TYR A 111 3.61 13.27 2.71
C TYR A 111 3.45 12.02 3.56
N ILE A 112 3.11 12.21 4.84
CA ILE A 112 2.74 11.14 5.76
C ILE A 112 1.40 11.51 6.39
N THR A 113 0.46 10.56 6.43
CA THR A 113 -0.90 10.79 6.94
C THR A 113 -1.24 9.81 8.06
N PRO A 114 -0.54 9.85 9.21
CA PRO A 114 -0.83 9.01 10.35
C PRO A 114 -2.07 9.49 11.09
N ASN A 115 -2.75 8.56 11.78
CA ASN A 115 -3.70 8.91 12.83
C ASN A 115 -2.96 9.07 14.18
N GLU A 116 -3.67 9.43 15.24
CA GLU A 116 -3.11 9.66 16.57
C GLU A 116 -2.45 8.41 17.20
N HIS A 117 -2.90 7.21 16.85
CA HIS A 117 -2.33 5.93 17.34
C HIS A 117 -1.05 5.53 16.56
N GLU A 118 -0.93 5.95 15.32
CA GLU A 118 0.23 5.67 14.46
C GLU A 118 1.39 6.63 14.71
N LEU A 119 1.12 7.76 15.40
CA LEU A 119 2.13 8.76 15.80
C LEU A 119 2.83 8.43 17.14
N SER A 120 2.30 7.51 17.91
CA SER A 120 2.86 7.11 19.21
C SER A 120 3.78 5.86 19.10
#